data_3e3a43bf0ce3a8ff1704390e9d89c6a7
#
_entry.id   3e3a43bf0ce3a8ff1704390e9d89c6a7
#
_cell.length_a   1.000
_cell.length_b   1.000
_cell.length_c   1.000
_cell.angle_alpha   90.00
_cell.angle_beta   90.00
_cell.angle_gamma   90.00
#
_symmetry.space_group_name_H-M   'P 1'
#
loop_
_entity.id
_entity.type
_entity.pdbx_description
1 polymer ?
#
loop_
_entity_poly.entity_id
_entity_poly.type
_entity_poly.pdbx_seq_one_letter_code
_entity_poly.pdbx_strand_id
1 'polypeptide(L)'
;MPNRTAVTLQAGQLRQAKTRPVDPAKRPAAAESTSAVPDTWAWSGRPVLGCRVGQVLAEGGESTVYQAQDAQGRDCVLKRYKDPQRDRKAIYQRLQELQPHHMPQLLAYGMVEGQLWECMERVPGRCLAEEITFSEQELRAVLLPQLVHLLQELHAGGLLHNDLKPENLVWDASAQTLYLVDFGNMTGFAPQLERGLGVTLSYVAPEILTSRGKAWSTASDICALGLTLYTLLTGRRLIPEANLFQTKLCWQREMPYAASLSEEMRRLLRSMLRVEPKDRLDESGLLHWIGETEQAAAPQRPAALTVHFRDGELTTAEDLRTAALQDWEQLSFLLQQHQLDAFLHQFRKDAYELCSRCIRQMDPDAGLFELLQTFCPGREIVWHGRCYPELAALLPEQSELTAFCCAGALSVYCSSNGYTSEQITYAQQLEDLMRKAPALAARQLELALGVRQQFTCGGQQIGTLAELTARLQAGASDLDACVQELVQADGFAAWMAGQGLEAVLPRARAWAAVMEENEAAARRGEPV
;
A
#
# COMPACT_ATOMS: atom_id res chain seq x y z
N MET A 1 8.33 -32.71 29.98
CA MET A 1 9.17 -32.67 28.77
C MET A 1 8.40 -33.29 27.64
N PRO A 2 8.06 -32.52 26.63
CA PRO A 2 8.44 -32.85 25.26
C PRO A 2 8.97 -31.58 24.51
N ASN A 3 9.89 -31.89 23.59
CA ASN A 3 10.65 -30.98 22.73
C ASN A 3 9.79 -29.96 21.96
N ARG A 4 10.10 -28.68 22.15
CA ARG A 4 9.78 -27.63 21.21
C ARG A 4 10.93 -27.55 20.19
N THR A 5 10.71 -28.04 19.01
CA THR A 5 11.57 -27.84 17.85
C THR A 5 11.43 -26.38 17.42
N ALA A 6 12.41 -25.55 17.77
CA ALA A 6 12.56 -24.23 17.24
C ALA A 6 12.93 -24.34 15.76
N VAL A 7 12.05 -23.90 14.88
CA VAL A 7 12.39 -23.68 13.46
C VAL A 7 13.30 -22.44 13.42
N THR A 8 14.59 -22.67 13.42
CA THR A 8 15.61 -21.67 13.14
C THR A 8 15.53 -21.35 11.64
N LEU A 9 14.85 -20.28 11.28
CA LEU A 9 15.01 -19.68 9.97
C LEU A 9 16.44 -19.16 9.89
N GLN A 10 17.27 -19.86 9.12
CA GLN A 10 18.62 -19.45 8.78
C GLN A 10 18.56 -18.05 8.13
N ALA A 11 19.08 -17.05 8.84
CA ALA A 11 19.46 -15.74 8.31
C ALA A 11 20.72 -15.92 7.43
N GLY A 12 20.58 -16.65 6.34
CA GLY A 12 21.63 -16.93 5.39
C GLY A 12 21.27 -16.32 4.04
N GLN A 13 22.08 -15.32 3.67
CA GLN A 13 22.23 -14.79 2.32
C GLN A 13 21.31 -13.63 1.88
N LEU A 14 21.32 -12.53 2.62
CA LEU A 14 21.30 -11.22 1.99
C LEU A 14 22.72 -10.94 1.46
N ARG A 15 23.02 -11.43 0.26
CA ARG A 15 24.27 -11.08 -0.43
C ARG A 15 24.17 -9.65 -0.93
N GLN A 16 25.00 -8.78 -0.39
CA GLN A 16 25.25 -7.43 -0.89
C GLN A 16 25.63 -7.51 -2.37
N ALA A 17 24.77 -6.93 -3.22
CA ALA A 17 25.06 -6.79 -4.64
C ALA A 17 26.08 -5.65 -4.82
N LYS A 18 27.36 -5.96 -4.87
CA LYS A 18 28.36 -5.01 -5.37
C LYS A 18 28.30 -5.04 -6.90
N THR A 19 27.78 -3.98 -7.50
CA THR A 19 28.04 -3.69 -8.90
C THR A 19 29.51 -3.30 -9.03
N ARG A 20 30.31 -4.13 -9.70
CA ARG A 20 31.69 -3.78 -10.05
C ARG A 20 31.71 -3.37 -11.51
N PRO A 21 32.29 -2.19 -11.87
CA PRO A 21 32.62 -1.89 -13.24
C PRO A 21 33.62 -2.94 -13.76
N VAL A 22 33.38 -3.47 -14.95
CA VAL A 22 34.32 -4.37 -15.60
C VAL A 22 35.34 -3.52 -16.35
N ASP A 23 36.61 -3.58 -15.94
CA ASP A 23 37.72 -2.92 -16.62
C ASP A 23 37.93 -3.54 -18.02
N PRO A 24 37.74 -2.79 -19.12
CA PRO A 24 37.88 -3.32 -20.49
C PRO A 24 39.31 -3.72 -20.87
N ALA A 25 40.32 -3.37 -20.08
CA ALA A 25 41.71 -3.66 -20.36
C ALA A 25 42.22 -5.03 -19.85
N LYS A 26 41.44 -5.76 -19.04
CA LYS A 26 41.82 -7.09 -18.56
C LYS A 26 41.15 -8.20 -19.38
N ARG A 27 41.59 -8.36 -20.64
CA ARG A 27 41.41 -9.64 -21.36
C ARG A 27 42.39 -10.66 -20.80
N PRO A 28 41.97 -11.82 -20.31
CA PRO A 28 42.90 -12.93 -20.07
C PRO A 28 43.46 -13.40 -21.42
N ALA A 29 44.78 -13.52 -21.49
CA ALA A 29 45.46 -14.17 -22.61
C ALA A 29 44.92 -15.61 -22.76
N ALA A 30 44.69 -16.04 -23.99
CA ALA A 30 44.17 -17.35 -24.34
C ALA A 30 45.03 -18.46 -23.73
N ALA A 31 44.51 -19.12 -22.71
CA ALA A 31 44.98 -20.43 -22.25
C ALA A 31 43.90 -21.44 -22.67
N GLU A 32 44.26 -22.38 -23.52
CA GLU A 32 43.46 -23.53 -23.93
C GLU A 32 43.10 -24.38 -22.70
N SER A 33 41.94 -24.20 -22.18
CA SER A 33 41.22 -25.16 -21.36
C SER A 33 39.73 -24.98 -21.61
N THR A 34 39.01 -26.06 -21.81
CA THR A 34 37.57 -26.13 -21.98
C THR A 34 36.82 -25.58 -20.74
N SER A 35 36.88 -24.28 -20.54
CA SER A 35 36.09 -23.57 -19.51
C SER A 35 34.88 -22.96 -20.20
N ALA A 36 33.68 -23.27 -19.68
CA ALA A 36 32.45 -22.65 -20.10
C ALA A 36 32.61 -21.13 -20.12
N VAL A 37 32.28 -20.48 -21.26
CA VAL A 37 32.22 -19.01 -21.39
C VAL A 37 31.36 -18.50 -20.26
N PRO A 38 31.80 -17.49 -19.48
CA PRO A 38 30.95 -16.91 -18.45
C PRO A 38 29.61 -16.55 -19.05
N ASP A 39 28.53 -16.88 -18.38
CA ASP A 39 27.13 -16.67 -18.85
C ASP A 39 26.88 -15.23 -19.36
N THR A 40 27.56 -14.27 -18.78
CA THR A 40 27.58 -12.85 -19.19
C THR A 40 28.05 -12.58 -20.61
N TRP A 41 28.99 -13.39 -21.15
CA TRP A 41 29.53 -13.22 -22.51
C TRP A 41 28.74 -14.01 -23.56
N ALA A 42 27.93 -14.96 -23.14
CA ALA A 42 27.12 -15.81 -24.03
C ALA A 42 26.12 -15.00 -24.89
N TRP A 43 25.81 -13.79 -24.52
CA TRP A 43 24.82 -12.91 -25.18
C TRP A 43 25.45 -11.93 -26.17
N SER A 44 26.76 -11.67 -26.12
CA SER A 44 27.42 -10.71 -27.02
C SER A 44 27.19 -11.04 -28.50
N GLY A 45 26.75 -10.06 -29.27
CA GLY A 45 26.42 -10.18 -30.68
C GLY A 45 25.05 -10.76 -31.02
N ARG A 46 24.31 -11.28 -30.01
CA ARG A 46 22.96 -11.86 -30.20
C ARG A 46 21.88 -10.76 -30.28
N PRO A 47 20.80 -10.97 -31.03
CA PRO A 47 19.67 -10.07 -31.04
C PRO A 47 18.78 -10.31 -29.82
N VAL A 48 18.46 -9.24 -29.07
CA VAL A 48 17.53 -9.26 -27.93
C VAL A 48 16.62 -8.03 -28.02
N LEU A 49 15.31 -8.20 -27.97
CA LEU A 49 14.30 -7.12 -28.08
C LEU A 49 14.53 -6.19 -29.29
N GLY A 50 15.02 -6.74 -30.41
CA GLY A 50 15.33 -5.96 -31.61
C GLY A 50 16.68 -5.22 -31.59
N CYS A 51 17.44 -5.34 -30.50
CA CYS A 51 18.75 -4.71 -30.34
C CYS A 51 19.87 -5.76 -30.40
N ARG A 52 21.04 -5.37 -30.88
CA ARG A 52 22.24 -6.20 -30.87
C ARG A 52 22.95 -6.02 -29.54
N VAL A 53 23.12 -7.08 -28.75
CA VAL A 53 23.83 -7.07 -27.47
C VAL A 53 25.34 -6.82 -27.70
N GLY A 54 25.90 -5.84 -27.02
CA GLY A 54 27.30 -5.48 -27.04
C GLY A 54 28.08 -6.02 -25.83
N GLN A 55 28.98 -5.20 -25.31
CA GLN A 55 29.79 -5.54 -24.14
C GLN A 55 28.99 -5.37 -22.82
N VAL A 56 29.40 -6.09 -21.79
CA VAL A 56 28.88 -5.93 -20.43
C VAL A 56 29.34 -4.59 -19.86
N LEU A 57 28.41 -3.78 -19.42
CA LEU A 57 28.66 -2.51 -18.75
C LEU A 57 28.78 -2.69 -17.24
N ALA A 58 27.89 -3.52 -16.66
CA ALA A 58 27.90 -3.81 -15.23
C ALA A 58 27.31 -5.20 -14.97
N GLU A 59 27.77 -5.86 -13.90
CA GLU A 59 27.22 -7.11 -13.41
C GLU A 59 26.93 -6.99 -11.92
N GLY A 60 25.65 -7.14 -11.56
CA GLY A 60 25.16 -7.11 -10.19
C GLY A 60 24.62 -8.46 -9.73
N GLY A 61 24.19 -8.53 -8.48
CA GLY A 61 23.55 -9.73 -7.90
C GLY A 61 22.25 -10.13 -8.60
N GLU A 62 21.45 -9.15 -9.01
CA GLU A 62 20.11 -9.36 -9.57
C GLU A 62 20.05 -9.28 -11.09
N SER A 63 20.98 -8.57 -11.71
CA SER A 63 20.94 -8.32 -13.16
C SER A 63 22.33 -8.12 -13.76
N THR A 64 22.40 -8.25 -15.08
CA THR A 64 23.56 -7.87 -15.90
C THR A 64 23.12 -6.79 -16.88
N VAL A 65 23.93 -5.73 -17.02
CA VAL A 65 23.66 -4.59 -17.90
C VAL A 65 24.63 -4.62 -19.06
N TYR A 66 24.10 -4.48 -20.28
CA TYR A 66 24.86 -4.53 -21.53
C TYR A 66 24.70 -3.23 -22.30
N GLN A 67 25.78 -2.80 -22.96
CA GLN A 67 25.66 -1.88 -24.07
C GLN A 67 24.94 -2.60 -25.22
N ALA A 68 24.13 -1.89 -25.97
CA ALA A 68 23.47 -2.45 -27.15
C ALA A 68 23.24 -1.38 -28.22
N GLN A 69 22.89 -1.81 -29.42
CA GLN A 69 22.46 -0.94 -30.49
C GLN A 69 21.14 -1.45 -31.07
N ASP A 70 20.22 -0.52 -31.30
CA ASP A 70 18.94 -0.85 -31.96
C ASP A 70 19.11 -1.11 -33.48
N ALA A 71 18.02 -1.42 -34.16
CA ALA A 71 18.01 -1.70 -35.59
C ALA A 71 18.43 -0.49 -36.45
N GLN A 72 18.38 0.73 -35.91
CA GLN A 72 18.80 1.98 -36.55
C GLN A 72 20.25 2.37 -36.20
N GLY A 73 20.95 1.54 -35.42
CA GLY A 73 22.32 1.79 -34.97
C GLY A 73 22.44 2.79 -33.82
N ARG A 74 21.34 3.15 -33.17
CA ARG A 74 21.34 4.03 -32.00
C ARG A 74 21.76 3.25 -30.76
N ASP A 75 22.61 3.87 -29.94
CA ASP A 75 23.05 3.26 -28.68
C ASP A 75 21.86 3.14 -27.69
N CYS A 76 21.74 1.98 -27.10
CA CYS A 76 20.78 1.69 -26.03
C CYS A 76 21.45 0.82 -24.95
N VAL A 77 20.73 0.58 -23.87
CA VAL A 77 21.16 -0.27 -22.75
C VAL A 77 20.17 -1.42 -22.61
N LEU A 78 20.70 -2.63 -22.55
CA LEU A 78 19.91 -3.83 -22.23
C LEU A 78 20.24 -4.30 -20.82
N LYS A 79 19.21 -4.54 -20.02
CA LYS A 79 19.34 -5.11 -18.68
C LYS A 79 18.66 -6.47 -18.65
N ARG A 80 19.41 -7.51 -18.25
CA ARG A 80 18.94 -8.88 -18.10
C ARG A 80 18.79 -9.21 -16.62
N TYR A 81 17.62 -9.65 -16.21
CA TYR A 81 17.39 -10.11 -14.85
C TYR A 81 17.75 -11.59 -14.68
N LYS A 82 18.37 -11.92 -13.54
CA LYS A 82 18.76 -13.30 -13.19
C LYS A 82 17.58 -14.11 -12.65
N ASP A 83 16.56 -13.44 -12.08
CA ASP A 83 15.31 -14.07 -11.62
C ASP A 83 14.24 -14.03 -12.72
N PRO A 84 13.82 -15.19 -13.26
CA PRO A 84 12.82 -15.24 -14.33
C PRO A 84 11.37 -15.03 -13.88
N GLN A 85 11.09 -15.06 -12.56
CA GLN A 85 9.71 -15.02 -12.03
C GLN A 85 9.20 -13.60 -11.73
N ARG A 86 9.96 -12.55 -12.08
CA ARG A 86 9.63 -11.16 -11.78
C ARG A 86 8.59 -10.63 -12.80
N ASP A 87 7.32 -10.56 -12.40
CA ASP A 87 6.30 -9.88 -13.21
C ASP A 87 6.37 -8.37 -12.96
N ARG A 88 6.71 -7.62 -14.01
CA ARG A 88 6.86 -6.17 -13.96
C ARG A 88 6.03 -5.44 -15.01
N LYS A 89 5.15 -6.18 -15.68
CA LYS A 89 4.39 -5.65 -16.82
C LYS A 89 3.65 -4.36 -16.48
N ALA A 90 2.96 -4.31 -15.35
CA ALA A 90 2.21 -3.13 -14.91
C ALA A 90 3.12 -1.90 -14.68
N ILE A 91 4.32 -2.11 -14.09
CA ILE A 91 5.30 -1.03 -13.88
C ILE A 91 5.82 -0.50 -15.22
N TYR A 92 6.17 -1.40 -16.15
CA TYR A 92 6.68 -0.99 -17.46
C TYR A 92 5.64 -0.27 -18.30
N GLN A 93 4.39 -0.73 -18.30
CA GLN A 93 3.29 -0.04 -18.96
C GLN A 93 3.14 1.37 -18.40
N ARG A 94 3.16 1.50 -17.08
CA ARG A 94 3.04 2.80 -16.43
C ARG A 94 4.21 3.74 -16.72
N LEU A 95 5.44 3.22 -16.77
CA LEU A 95 6.61 4.01 -17.17
C LEU A 95 6.53 4.48 -18.62
N GLN A 96 6.05 3.64 -19.54
CA GLN A 96 5.87 4.01 -20.94
C GLN A 96 4.76 5.07 -21.14
N GLU A 97 3.71 5.04 -20.33
CA GLU A 97 2.66 6.06 -20.32
C GLU A 97 3.15 7.38 -19.73
N LEU A 98 3.85 7.31 -18.60
CA LEU A 98 4.29 8.47 -17.84
C LEU A 98 5.46 9.21 -18.50
N GLN A 99 6.40 8.48 -19.10
CA GLN A 99 7.64 9.00 -19.68
C GLN A 99 8.33 10.06 -18.80
N PRO A 100 8.73 9.72 -17.56
CA PRO A 100 9.19 10.69 -16.59
C PRO A 100 10.42 11.44 -17.10
N HIS A 101 10.47 12.74 -16.86
CA HIS A 101 11.68 13.52 -17.11
C HIS A 101 12.82 13.01 -16.22
N HIS A 102 14.05 13.23 -16.63
CA HIS A 102 15.23 12.78 -15.86
C HIS A 102 15.34 11.27 -15.63
N MET A 103 14.65 10.46 -16.44
CA MET A 103 14.83 9.01 -16.52
C MET A 103 15.11 8.58 -17.96
N PRO A 104 15.87 7.49 -18.20
CA PRO A 104 16.00 6.92 -19.53
C PRO A 104 14.64 6.39 -19.99
N GLN A 105 14.29 6.64 -21.26
CA GLN A 105 13.08 6.11 -21.84
C GLN A 105 13.13 4.58 -21.91
N LEU A 106 12.08 3.91 -21.43
CA LEU A 106 11.93 2.46 -21.61
C LEU A 106 11.43 2.16 -23.03
N LEU A 107 12.35 1.64 -23.86
CA LEU A 107 12.11 1.40 -25.30
C LEU A 107 11.35 0.10 -25.54
N ALA A 108 11.75 -0.97 -24.85
CA ALA A 108 11.12 -2.28 -24.95
C ALA A 108 11.38 -3.12 -23.69
N TYR A 109 10.54 -4.12 -23.45
CA TYR A 109 10.77 -5.14 -22.45
C TYR A 109 10.13 -6.48 -22.87
N GLY A 110 10.61 -7.58 -22.33
CA GLY A 110 10.04 -8.89 -22.61
C GLY A 110 10.89 -10.05 -22.15
N MET A 111 10.32 -11.25 -22.27
CA MET A 111 10.99 -12.51 -21.95
C MET A 111 11.76 -13.02 -23.17
N VAL A 112 13.08 -13.26 -23.00
CA VAL A 112 13.92 -13.89 -24.00
C VAL A 112 14.64 -15.06 -23.35
N GLU A 113 14.47 -16.26 -23.91
CA GLU A 113 15.03 -17.52 -23.37
C GLU A 113 14.72 -17.73 -21.87
N GLY A 114 13.49 -17.39 -21.45
CA GLY A 114 13.05 -17.56 -20.06
C GLY A 114 13.59 -16.53 -19.08
N GLN A 115 14.25 -15.47 -19.54
CA GLN A 115 14.76 -14.37 -18.71
C GLN A 115 14.12 -13.05 -19.10
N LEU A 116 13.84 -12.21 -18.11
CA LEU A 116 13.29 -10.87 -18.32
C LEU A 116 14.40 -9.92 -18.77
N TRP A 117 14.10 -9.16 -19.83
CA TRP A 117 14.98 -8.14 -20.38
C TRP A 117 14.25 -6.80 -20.46
N GLU A 118 15.00 -5.74 -20.21
CA GLU A 118 14.63 -4.34 -20.44
C GLU A 118 15.56 -3.74 -21.49
N CYS A 119 15.01 -2.98 -22.43
CA CYS A 119 15.77 -2.12 -23.32
C CYS A 119 15.44 -0.67 -23.01
N MET A 120 16.41 0.13 -22.72
CA MET A 120 16.24 1.54 -22.37
C MET A 120 17.20 2.43 -23.15
N GLU A 121 16.85 3.70 -23.24
CA GLU A 121 17.71 4.74 -23.78
C GLU A 121 19.07 4.76 -23.05
N ARG A 122 20.15 5.01 -23.80
CA ARG A 122 21.44 5.27 -23.20
C ARG A 122 21.57 6.77 -22.89
N VAL A 123 21.47 7.11 -21.62
CA VAL A 123 21.66 8.50 -21.18
C VAL A 123 23.14 8.88 -21.18
N PRO A 124 23.49 10.13 -21.52
CA PRO A 124 24.88 10.62 -21.45
C PRO A 124 25.27 10.89 -20.00
N GLY A 125 26.59 10.92 -19.74
CA GLY A 125 27.11 11.33 -18.44
C GLY A 125 27.89 10.24 -17.72
N ARG A 126 28.16 10.49 -16.43
CA ARG A 126 28.94 9.60 -15.55
C ARG A 126 28.10 9.20 -14.33
N CYS A 127 28.23 7.96 -13.89
CA CYS A 127 27.59 7.46 -12.68
C CYS A 127 28.15 8.18 -11.45
N LEU A 128 27.27 8.63 -10.55
CA LEU A 128 27.63 9.34 -9.31
C LEU A 128 28.14 8.41 -8.19
N ALA A 129 28.24 7.10 -8.43
CA ALA A 129 28.92 6.17 -7.51
C ALA A 129 30.43 6.41 -7.40
N GLU A 130 31.01 7.13 -8.36
CA GLU A 130 32.45 7.41 -8.44
C GLU A 130 32.75 8.71 -7.69
N GLU A 131 33.11 8.67 -6.43
CA GLU A 131 33.65 9.74 -5.57
C GLU A 131 33.43 11.22 -6.01
N ILE A 132 32.31 11.50 -6.68
CA ILE A 132 31.91 12.83 -7.12
C ILE A 132 31.15 13.50 -5.98
N THR A 133 31.65 14.65 -5.52
CA THR A 133 30.96 15.46 -4.52
C THR A 133 30.52 16.78 -5.13
N PHE A 134 29.40 17.29 -4.63
CA PHE A 134 28.83 18.58 -5.01
C PHE A 134 28.89 19.55 -3.83
N SER A 135 28.99 20.84 -4.13
CA SER A 135 28.76 21.87 -3.12
C SER A 135 27.28 21.94 -2.74
N GLU A 136 26.98 22.45 -1.55
CA GLU A 136 25.58 22.69 -1.14
C GLU A 136 24.83 23.62 -2.13
N GLN A 137 25.54 24.57 -2.72
CA GLN A 137 24.97 25.49 -3.70
C GLN A 137 24.58 24.77 -4.99
N GLU A 138 25.47 23.93 -5.55
CA GLU A 138 25.17 23.14 -6.76
C GLU A 138 24.04 22.15 -6.51
N LEU A 139 24.07 21.47 -5.34
CA LEU A 139 23.01 20.56 -4.96
C LEU A 139 21.66 21.28 -4.88
N ARG A 140 21.60 22.41 -4.20
CA ARG A 140 20.37 23.20 -4.06
C ARG A 140 19.85 23.76 -5.37
N ALA A 141 20.76 24.30 -6.21
CA ALA A 141 20.36 25.03 -7.41
C ALA A 141 20.10 24.12 -8.62
N VAL A 142 20.69 22.91 -8.66
CA VAL A 142 20.66 22.10 -9.88
C VAL A 142 20.17 20.69 -9.64
N LEU A 143 20.75 19.94 -8.69
CA LEU A 143 20.43 18.51 -8.55
C LEU A 143 19.11 18.27 -7.82
N LEU A 144 18.91 18.95 -6.68
CA LEU A 144 17.73 18.73 -5.85
C LEU A 144 16.42 19.07 -6.56
N PRO A 145 16.30 20.20 -7.31
CA PRO A 145 15.11 20.49 -8.11
C PRO A 145 14.76 19.36 -9.08
N GLN A 146 15.74 18.85 -9.84
CA GLN A 146 15.52 17.78 -10.81
C GLN A 146 15.06 16.48 -10.15
N LEU A 147 15.65 16.12 -8.99
CA LEU A 147 15.26 14.92 -8.24
C LEU A 147 13.88 15.05 -7.61
N VAL A 148 13.53 16.23 -7.09
CA VAL A 148 12.21 16.45 -6.49
C VAL A 148 11.12 16.42 -7.55
N HIS A 149 11.32 17.10 -8.69
CA HIS A 149 10.36 17.07 -9.80
C HIS A 149 10.18 15.66 -10.35
N LEU A 150 11.28 14.89 -10.52
CA LEU A 150 11.20 13.50 -10.93
C LEU A 150 10.38 12.66 -9.94
N LEU A 151 10.64 12.80 -8.62
CA LEU A 151 9.87 12.07 -7.62
C LEU A 151 8.40 12.47 -7.64
N GLN A 152 8.08 13.75 -7.83
CA GLN A 152 6.69 14.20 -8.00
C GLN A 152 6.01 13.54 -9.20
N GLU A 153 6.70 13.45 -10.36
CA GLU A 153 6.16 12.77 -11.55
C GLU A 153 5.92 11.29 -11.28
N LEU A 154 6.89 10.59 -10.68
CA LEU A 154 6.74 9.17 -10.34
C LEU A 154 5.62 8.94 -9.34
N HIS A 155 5.59 9.72 -8.26
CA HIS A 155 4.59 9.59 -7.21
C HIS A 155 3.19 9.95 -7.72
N ALA A 156 3.04 11.01 -8.51
CA ALA A 156 1.78 11.31 -9.19
C ALA A 156 1.36 10.21 -10.17
N GLY A 157 2.33 9.53 -10.78
CA GLY A 157 2.10 8.35 -11.62
C GLY A 157 1.83 7.06 -10.84
N GLY A 158 1.77 7.08 -9.51
CA GLY A 158 1.53 5.90 -8.68
C GLY A 158 2.71 4.96 -8.56
N LEU A 159 3.93 5.43 -8.84
CA LEU A 159 5.17 4.65 -8.79
C LEU A 159 6.06 5.09 -7.63
N LEU A 160 6.70 4.14 -6.98
CA LEU A 160 7.78 4.33 -6.00
C LEU A 160 9.07 3.83 -6.60
N HIS A 161 10.18 4.56 -6.39
CA HIS A 161 11.48 4.12 -6.91
C HIS A 161 12.14 3.04 -6.04
N ASN A 162 12.09 3.19 -4.71
CA ASN A 162 12.56 2.25 -3.69
C ASN A 162 14.08 1.97 -3.66
N ASP A 163 14.88 2.53 -4.57
CA ASP A 163 16.33 2.30 -4.61
C ASP A 163 17.11 3.55 -5.04
N LEU A 164 16.71 4.72 -4.50
CA LEU A 164 17.45 5.98 -4.68
C LEU A 164 18.82 5.89 -4.00
N LYS A 165 19.87 6.02 -4.79
CA LYS A 165 21.27 6.00 -4.34
C LYS A 165 22.19 6.56 -5.42
N PRO A 166 23.42 6.99 -5.10
CA PRO A 166 24.37 7.53 -6.09
C PRO A 166 24.67 6.58 -7.24
N GLU A 167 24.66 5.26 -6.99
CA GLU A 167 24.91 4.23 -7.99
C GLU A 167 23.83 4.19 -9.10
N ASN A 168 22.63 4.70 -8.82
CA ASN A 168 21.52 4.79 -9.76
C ASN A 168 21.36 6.21 -10.36
N LEU A 169 22.31 7.11 -10.12
CA LEU A 169 22.32 8.46 -10.66
C LEU A 169 23.42 8.63 -11.69
N VAL A 170 23.08 9.19 -12.84
CA VAL A 170 24.01 9.56 -13.92
C VAL A 170 23.97 11.06 -14.12
N TRP A 171 25.12 11.71 -14.07
CA TRP A 171 25.26 13.16 -14.22
C TRP A 171 25.89 13.51 -15.57
N ASP A 172 25.17 14.25 -16.40
CA ASP A 172 25.69 14.91 -17.58
C ASP A 172 26.13 16.34 -17.22
N ALA A 173 27.42 16.51 -17.02
CA ALA A 173 27.98 17.82 -16.67
C ALA A 173 27.86 18.84 -17.82
N SER A 174 27.77 18.41 -19.07
CA SER A 174 27.66 19.29 -20.23
C SER A 174 26.27 19.90 -20.36
N ALA A 175 25.23 19.13 -20.08
CA ALA A 175 23.85 19.56 -20.11
C ALA A 175 23.33 20.00 -18.72
N GLN A 176 24.13 19.85 -17.66
CA GLN A 176 23.70 20.06 -16.26
C GLN A 176 22.43 19.26 -15.94
N THR A 177 22.38 18.01 -16.42
CA THR A 177 21.20 17.17 -16.33
C THR A 177 21.52 15.90 -15.55
N LEU A 178 20.67 15.59 -14.58
CA LEU A 178 20.73 14.37 -13.78
C LEU A 178 19.70 13.36 -14.32
N TYR A 179 20.12 12.12 -14.41
CA TYR A 179 19.25 11.00 -14.78
C TYR A 179 19.23 9.97 -13.66
N LEU A 180 18.03 9.53 -13.28
CA LEU A 180 17.82 8.39 -12.39
C LEU A 180 17.64 7.14 -13.25
N VAL A 181 18.61 6.23 -13.17
CA VAL A 181 18.63 4.98 -13.92
C VAL A 181 18.27 3.82 -13.00
N ASP A 182 17.85 2.70 -13.58
CA ASP A 182 17.49 1.47 -12.86
C ASP A 182 16.05 1.43 -12.32
N PHE A 183 15.18 0.81 -13.10
CA PHE A 183 13.76 0.57 -12.73
C PHE A 183 13.58 -0.68 -11.86
N GLY A 184 14.66 -1.41 -11.55
CA GLY A 184 14.63 -2.77 -10.99
C GLY A 184 13.85 -2.93 -9.70
N ASN A 185 13.82 -1.93 -8.83
CA ASN A 185 13.15 -1.97 -7.53
C ASN A 185 11.87 -1.12 -7.48
N MET A 186 11.46 -0.52 -8.61
CA MET A 186 10.23 0.27 -8.64
C MET A 186 9.01 -0.61 -8.35
N THR A 187 8.06 -0.07 -7.62
CA THR A 187 6.77 -0.71 -7.32
C THR A 187 5.65 0.30 -7.50
N GLY A 188 4.40 -0.19 -7.62
CA GLY A 188 3.23 0.63 -7.37
C GLY A 188 3.08 0.93 -5.88
N PHE A 189 2.12 1.78 -5.50
CA PHE A 189 1.83 2.14 -4.10
C PHE A 189 1.30 0.99 -3.23
N ALA A 190 0.88 -0.10 -3.83
CA ALA A 190 0.55 -1.33 -3.13
C ALA A 190 1.55 -2.41 -3.52
N PRO A 191 2.68 -2.53 -2.85
CA PRO A 191 3.59 -3.62 -3.12
C PRO A 191 2.89 -4.92 -2.72
N GLN A 192 2.47 -5.72 -3.70
CA GLN A 192 2.40 -7.15 -3.46
C GLN A 192 3.78 -7.53 -2.96
N LEU A 193 3.86 -8.36 -1.92
CA LEU A 193 5.11 -8.87 -1.36
C LEU A 193 5.91 -9.54 -2.48
N GLU A 194 6.61 -8.74 -3.29
CA GLU A 194 7.61 -9.26 -4.19
C GLU A 194 8.74 -9.81 -3.32
N ARG A 195 8.80 -11.12 -3.22
CA ARG A 195 9.93 -11.80 -2.61
C ARG A 195 11.16 -11.44 -3.41
N GLY A 196 12.08 -10.65 -2.82
CA GLY A 196 13.38 -10.45 -3.40
C GLY A 196 13.73 -9.05 -3.89
N LEU A 197 13.09 -7.97 -3.41
CA LEU A 197 13.63 -6.63 -3.61
C LEU A 197 15.02 -6.54 -2.95
N GLY A 198 16.05 -6.33 -3.75
CA GLY A 198 17.42 -6.11 -3.27
C GLY A 198 17.53 -4.75 -2.60
N VAL A 199 17.54 -4.73 -1.28
CA VAL A 199 17.59 -3.50 -0.50
C VAL A 199 19.04 -3.11 -0.23
N THR A 200 19.42 -1.89 -0.61
CA THR A 200 20.71 -1.31 -0.24
C THR A 200 20.62 -0.68 1.15
N LEU A 201 21.05 -1.41 2.19
CA LEU A 201 20.83 -1.07 3.60
C LEU A 201 21.28 0.35 3.99
N SER A 202 22.26 0.92 3.32
CA SER A 202 22.75 2.28 3.58
C SER A 202 21.80 3.40 3.14
N TYR A 203 20.80 3.09 2.31
CA TYR A 203 19.85 4.06 1.75
C TYR A 203 18.39 3.71 2.05
N VAL A 204 18.16 2.72 2.93
CA VAL A 204 16.82 2.26 3.23
C VAL A 204 16.21 3.02 4.41
N ALA A 205 14.93 3.34 4.30
CA ALA A 205 14.17 3.97 5.36
C ALA A 205 13.92 3.02 6.56
N PRO A 206 13.82 3.53 7.82
CA PRO A 206 13.74 2.68 9.00
C PRO A 206 12.45 1.84 9.08
N GLU A 207 11.33 2.31 8.56
CA GLU A 207 10.07 1.57 8.49
C GLU A 207 10.18 0.30 7.64
N ILE A 208 11.00 0.34 6.58
CA ILE A 208 11.24 -0.82 5.72
C ILE A 208 12.00 -1.93 6.47
N LEU A 209 12.89 -1.54 7.38
CA LEU A 209 13.67 -2.48 8.19
C LEU A 209 12.83 -3.20 9.25
N THR A 210 11.70 -2.62 9.67
CA THR A 210 10.87 -3.10 10.79
C THR A 210 9.59 -3.79 10.33
N SER A 211 8.99 -3.34 9.24
CA SER A 211 7.77 -3.90 8.68
C SER A 211 8.10 -5.04 7.70
N ARG A 212 7.36 -6.12 7.79
CA ARG A 212 7.51 -7.30 6.93
C ARG A 212 7.07 -6.99 5.47
N GLY A 213 7.74 -6.02 4.81
CA GLY A 213 7.50 -5.67 3.41
C GLY A 213 6.27 -4.81 3.11
N LYS A 214 5.70 -4.13 4.11
CA LYS A 214 4.44 -3.37 3.96
C LYS A 214 4.58 -1.84 4.03
N ALA A 215 5.78 -1.29 4.00
CA ALA A 215 5.99 0.11 4.40
C ALA A 215 6.57 1.02 3.31
N TRP A 216 6.69 0.56 2.08
CA TRP A 216 7.12 1.41 0.98
C TRP A 216 6.08 2.51 0.73
N SER A 217 6.54 3.76 0.68
CA SER A 217 5.70 4.94 0.47
C SER A 217 6.52 6.07 -0.15
N THR A 218 5.87 7.16 -0.56
CA THR A 218 6.57 8.37 -1.02
C THR A 218 7.57 8.87 0.03
N ALA A 219 7.22 8.78 1.32
CA ALA A 219 8.11 9.15 2.41
C ALA A 219 9.36 8.25 2.50
N SER A 220 9.31 6.98 2.05
CA SER A 220 10.51 6.14 2.00
C SER A 220 11.47 6.57 0.88
N ASP A 221 10.96 7.01 -0.27
CA ASP A 221 11.79 7.60 -1.33
C ASP A 221 12.42 8.93 -0.89
N ILE A 222 11.68 9.78 -0.17
CA ILE A 222 12.23 11.02 0.42
C ILE A 222 13.36 10.71 1.42
N CYS A 223 13.22 9.67 2.22
CA CYS A 223 14.28 9.24 3.13
C CYS A 223 15.52 8.77 2.34
N ALA A 224 15.35 7.95 1.32
CA ALA A 224 16.43 7.49 0.45
C ALA A 224 17.11 8.67 -0.27
N LEU A 225 16.32 9.66 -0.73
CA LEU A 225 16.83 10.91 -1.28
C LEU A 225 17.72 11.64 -0.26
N GLY A 226 17.28 11.81 0.98
CA GLY A 226 18.08 12.47 2.03
C GLY A 226 19.42 11.78 2.31
N LEU A 227 19.44 10.44 2.35
CA LEU A 227 20.68 9.65 2.49
C LEU A 227 21.59 9.79 1.26
N THR A 228 21.00 9.86 0.08
CA THR A 228 21.70 10.08 -1.19
C THR A 228 22.35 11.46 -1.24
N LEU A 229 21.60 12.52 -0.90
CA LEU A 229 22.10 13.90 -0.84
C LEU A 229 23.27 14.02 0.14
N TYR A 230 23.18 13.40 1.32
CA TYR A 230 24.30 13.38 2.26
C TYR A 230 25.56 12.77 1.64
N THR A 231 25.39 11.66 0.91
CA THR A 231 26.52 11.00 0.25
C THR A 231 27.12 11.88 -0.86
N LEU A 232 26.29 12.53 -1.67
CA LEU A 232 26.74 13.44 -2.74
C LEU A 232 27.44 14.70 -2.19
N LEU A 233 27.08 15.16 -0.99
CA LEU A 233 27.71 16.31 -0.33
C LEU A 233 29.04 15.98 0.34
N THR A 234 29.17 14.77 0.90
CA THR A 234 30.27 14.44 1.81
C THR A 234 31.22 13.37 1.27
N GLY A 235 30.87 12.70 0.17
CA GLY A 235 31.57 11.52 -0.33
C GLY A 235 31.48 10.30 0.59
N ARG A 236 30.63 10.34 1.62
CA ARG A 236 30.51 9.28 2.63
C ARG A 236 29.05 8.93 2.89
N ARG A 237 28.76 7.66 3.11
CA ARG A 237 27.43 7.22 3.52
C ARG A 237 27.15 7.63 4.97
N LEU A 238 25.98 8.19 5.24
CA LEU A 238 25.53 8.54 6.59
C LEU A 238 25.32 7.29 7.44
N ILE A 239 24.71 6.27 6.83
CA ILE A 239 24.59 4.92 7.39
C ILE A 239 25.65 4.05 6.72
N PRO A 240 26.66 3.60 7.47
CA PRO A 240 27.72 2.75 6.91
C PRO A 240 27.16 1.45 6.32
N GLU A 241 27.87 0.88 5.35
CA GLU A 241 27.53 -0.43 4.83
C GLU A 241 27.66 -1.47 5.97
N ALA A 242 26.54 -2.06 6.37
CA ALA A 242 26.45 -2.89 7.55
C ALA A 242 25.40 -3.99 7.35
N ASN A 243 25.28 -4.88 8.32
CA ASN A 243 24.18 -5.85 8.34
C ASN A 243 22.89 -5.18 8.85
N LEU A 244 21.76 -5.87 8.68
CA LEU A 244 20.43 -5.38 9.08
C LEU A 244 20.36 -4.91 10.54
N PHE A 245 21.03 -5.61 11.47
CA PHE A 245 21.01 -5.26 12.88
C PHE A 245 21.75 -3.93 13.14
N GLN A 246 22.93 -3.76 12.56
CA GLN A 246 23.70 -2.52 12.68
C GLN A 246 23.00 -1.33 12.04
N THR A 247 22.36 -1.53 10.88
CA THR A 247 21.55 -0.49 10.23
C THR A 247 20.39 -0.04 11.12
N LYS A 248 19.65 -0.98 11.73
CA LYS A 248 18.60 -0.66 12.70
C LYS A 248 19.15 0.13 13.90
N LEU A 249 20.32 -0.23 14.40
CA LEU A 249 20.95 0.46 15.53
C LEU A 249 21.35 1.90 15.16
N CYS A 250 21.79 2.15 13.91
CA CYS A 250 22.07 3.51 13.43
C CYS A 250 20.84 4.40 13.49
N TRP A 251 19.67 3.89 13.09
CA TRP A 251 18.41 4.63 13.16
C TRP A 251 17.91 4.92 14.58
N GLN A 252 18.37 4.20 15.58
CA GLN A 252 18.04 4.44 17.00
C GLN A 252 18.92 5.50 17.67
N ARG A 253 19.97 5.97 16.97
CA ARG A 253 20.92 6.96 17.51
C ARG A 253 20.78 8.28 16.79
N GLU A 254 21.33 9.33 17.39
CA GLU A 254 21.48 10.61 16.70
C GLU A 254 22.40 10.45 15.48
N MET A 255 21.94 10.96 14.32
CA MET A 255 22.71 10.84 13.07
C MET A 255 23.95 11.72 13.11
N PRO A 256 25.15 11.17 12.85
CA PRO A 256 26.43 11.90 12.91
C PRO A 256 26.65 12.73 11.64
N TYR A 257 25.88 13.82 11.47
CA TYR A 257 26.05 14.71 10.32
C TYR A 257 27.43 15.35 10.31
N ALA A 258 28.05 15.42 9.13
CA ALA A 258 29.37 16.00 8.96
C ALA A 258 29.39 17.48 9.41
N ALA A 259 30.45 17.88 10.12
CA ALA A 259 30.62 19.26 10.60
C ALA A 259 30.84 20.26 9.44
N SER A 260 31.26 19.79 8.28
CA SER A 260 31.44 20.59 7.05
C SER A 260 30.12 21.08 6.45
N LEU A 261 28.99 20.47 6.78
CA LEU A 261 27.69 20.89 6.30
C LEU A 261 27.19 22.12 7.06
N SER A 262 26.54 23.04 6.33
CA SER A 262 25.87 24.19 6.94
C SER A 262 24.75 23.74 7.88
N GLU A 263 24.36 24.59 8.82
CA GLU A 263 23.23 24.27 9.72
C GLU A 263 21.90 24.20 8.97
N GLU A 264 21.77 24.96 7.87
CA GLU A 264 20.62 24.90 6.99
C GLU A 264 20.51 23.53 6.34
N MET A 265 21.59 23.02 5.75
CA MET A 265 21.63 21.69 5.14
C MET A 265 21.39 20.57 6.16
N ARG A 266 21.98 20.68 7.35
CA ARG A 266 21.71 19.72 8.43
C ARG A 266 20.24 19.71 8.86
N ARG A 267 19.57 20.86 8.90
CA ARG A 267 18.13 20.96 9.19
C ARG A 267 17.29 20.30 8.10
N LEU A 268 17.61 20.53 6.83
CA LEU A 268 16.96 19.85 5.71
C LEU A 268 17.07 18.33 5.86
N LEU A 269 18.30 17.82 5.98
CA LEU A 269 18.53 16.38 6.13
C LEU A 269 17.80 15.79 7.35
N ARG A 270 17.78 16.48 8.50
CA ARG A 270 17.00 16.03 9.66
C ARG A 270 15.50 15.94 9.38
N SER A 271 14.95 16.85 8.56
CA SER A 271 13.52 16.83 8.20
C SER A 271 13.18 15.69 7.23
N MET A 272 14.09 15.35 6.32
CA MET A 272 13.93 14.23 5.39
C MET A 272 14.14 12.87 6.06
N LEU A 273 14.97 12.80 7.12
CA LEU A 273 15.42 11.58 7.78
C LEU A 273 14.70 11.35 9.12
N ARG A 274 13.48 11.88 9.30
CA ARG A 274 12.65 11.55 10.47
C ARG A 274 12.35 10.04 10.49
N VAL A 275 12.38 9.44 11.67
CA VAL A 275 12.10 8.01 11.85
C VAL A 275 10.67 7.69 11.41
N GLU A 276 9.70 8.50 11.88
CA GLU A 276 8.30 8.35 11.51
C GLU A 276 8.04 8.93 10.11
N PRO A 277 7.52 8.16 9.15
CA PRO A 277 7.28 8.61 7.78
C PRO A 277 6.39 9.86 7.68
N LYS A 278 5.36 9.95 8.51
CA LYS A 278 4.41 11.08 8.55
C LYS A 278 5.03 12.43 8.99
N ASP A 279 6.18 12.38 9.68
CA ASP A 279 6.87 13.56 10.20
C ASP A 279 7.98 14.03 9.22
N ARG A 280 8.18 13.33 8.09
CA ARG A 280 9.14 13.72 7.06
C ARG A 280 8.61 14.84 6.20
N LEU A 281 9.55 15.65 5.73
CA LEU A 281 9.28 16.64 4.69
C LEU A 281 8.81 15.92 3.42
N ASP A 282 7.77 16.42 2.79
CA ASP A 282 7.28 15.94 1.49
C ASP A 282 7.90 16.73 0.32
N GLU A 283 7.54 16.38 -0.91
CA GLU A 283 8.04 17.05 -2.11
C GLU A 283 7.69 18.54 -2.13
N SER A 284 6.49 18.91 -1.66
CA SER A 284 6.07 20.32 -1.59
C SER A 284 6.93 21.12 -0.62
N GLY A 285 7.26 20.52 0.52
CA GLY A 285 8.19 21.11 1.48
C GLY A 285 9.62 21.24 0.94
N LEU A 286 10.08 20.28 0.13
CA LEU A 286 11.37 20.35 -0.56
C LEU A 286 11.40 21.47 -1.59
N LEU A 287 10.36 21.62 -2.42
CA LEU A 287 10.23 22.71 -3.38
C LEU A 287 10.24 24.08 -2.69
N HIS A 288 9.51 24.21 -1.59
CA HIS A 288 9.54 25.42 -0.79
C HIS A 288 10.95 25.74 -0.25
N TRP A 289 11.69 24.73 0.19
CA TRP A 289 13.04 24.89 0.70
C TRP A 289 14.05 25.35 -0.37
N ILE A 290 13.93 24.87 -1.61
CA ILE A 290 14.79 25.32 -2.73
C ILE A 290 14.40 26.72 -3.23
N GLY A 291 13.26 27.26 -2.80
CA GLY A 291 12.77 28.59 -3.18
C GLY A 291 11.86 28.57 -4.41
N GLU A 292 11.47 27.41 -4.89
CA GLU A 292 10.39 27.26 -5.86
C GLU A 292 9.07 27.38 -5.12
N THR A 293 8.43 28.53 -5.21
CA THR A 293 7.03 28.67 -4.78
C THR A 293 6.15 28.01 -5.85
N GLU A 294 5.04 27.41 -5.45
CA GLU A 294 4.05 26.76 -6.35
C GLU A 294 3.58 27.63 -7.54
N GLN A 295 4.01 28.90 -7.61
CA GLN A 295 3.69 29.84 -8.68
C GLN A 295 4.72 29.90 -9.84
N ALA A 296 5.92 29.32 -9.70
CA ALA A 296 6.97 29.43 -10.72
C ALA A 296 6.96 28.29 -11.75
N ALA A 297 6.39 27.19 -11.42
CA ALA A 297 6.02 26.14 -12.35
C ALA A 297 4.56 25.81 -12.05
N ALA A 298 3.63 26.53 -12.68
CA ALA A 298 2.43 25.84 -13.06
C ALA A 298 2.91 24.76 -14.05
N PRO A 299 3.10 23.49 -13.64
CA PRO A 299 3.06 22.44 -14.61
C PRO A 299 1.74 22.72 -15.31
N GLN A 300 1.73 22.77 -16.63
CA GLN A 300 0.51 22.44 -17.34
C GLN A 300 -0.05 21.28 -16.55
N ARG A 301 -1.16 21.52 -15.80
CA ARG A 301 -1.80 20.48 -14.99
C ARG A 301 -1.73 19.25 -15.83
N PRO A 302 -1.08 18.15 -15.40
CA PRO A 302 -1.14 16.91 -16.16
C PRO A 302 -2.62 16.74 -16.41
N ALA A 303 -3.02 16.56 -17.66
CA ALA A 303 -4.42 16.48 -18.05
C ALA A 303 -5.07 15.60 -17.02
N ALA A 304 -6.11 16.11 -16.32
CA ALA A 304 -6.63 15.50 -15.10
C ALA A 304 -6.66 13.99 -15.33
N LEU A 305 -6.00 13.22 -14.46
CA LEU A 305 -5.90 11.78 -14.66
C LEU A 305 -7.33 11.26 -14.78
N THR A 306 -7.64 10.68 -15.91
CA THR A 306 -8.93 10.07 -16.19
C THR A 306 -8.75 8.56 -16.21
N VAL A 307 -9.79 7.84 -15.85
CA VAL A 307 -9.82 6.38 -15.96
C VAL A 307 -10.85 6.01 -16.99
N HIS A 308 -10.44 5.27 -18.01
CA HIS A 308 -11.37 4.77 -19.02
C HIS A 308 -12.34 3.77 -18.39
N PHE A 309 -13.65 4.04 -18.54
CA PHE A 309 -14.72 3.23 -18.00
C PHE A 309 -15.82 3.05 -19.05
N ARG A 310 -15.97 1.86 -19.59
CA ARG A 310 -16.86 1.55 -20.72
C ARG A 310 -16.60 2.48 -21.92
N ASP A 311 -17.62 3.22 -22.34
CA ASP A 311 -17.56 4.15 -23.48
C ASP A 311 -17.22 5.59 -23.06
N GLY A 312 -16.82 5.81 -21.79
CA GLY A 312 -16.54 7.12 -21.19
C GLY A 312 -15.29 7.14 -20.32
N GLU A 313 -15.11 8.24 -19.62
CA GLU A 313 -14.00 8.45 -18.72
C GLU A 313 -14.50 8.94 -17.35
N LEU A 314 -13.89 8.43 -16.27
CA LEU A 314 -14.06 8.97 -14.93
C LEU A 314 -13.15 10.17 -14.80
N THR A 315 -13.70 11.34 -14.47
CA THR A 315 -12.98 12.61 -14.40
C THR A 315 -13.03 13.22 -13.01
N THR A 316 -14.01 12.84 -12.20
CA THR A 316 -14.23 13.31 -10.83
C THR A 316 -14.43 12.13 -9.88
N ALA A 317 -14.22 12.36 -8.57
CA ALA A 317 -14.51 11.32 -7.57
C ALA A 317 -16.00 10.94 -7.52
N GLU A 318 -16.89 11.86 -7.89
CA GLU A 318 -18.34 11.62 -7.93
C GLU A 318 -18.74 10.67 -9.07
N ASP A 319 -17.92 10.60 -10.14
CA ASP A 319 -18.13 9.67 -11.25
C ASP A 319 -18.07 8.20 -10.80
N LEU A 320 -17.35 7.90 -9.70
CA LEU A 320 -17.32 6.55 -9.13
C LEU A 320 -18.70 6.00 -8.79
N ARG A 321 -19.57 6.87 -8.25
CA ARG A 321 -20.94 6.48 -7.92
C ARG A 321 -21.72 6.12 -9.18
N THR A 322 -21.60 6.94 -10.21
CA THR A 322 -22.26 6.71 -11.50
C THR A 322 -21.72 5.43 -12.15
N ALA A 323 -20.41 5.23 -12.12
CA ALA A 323 -19.75 4.03 -12.60
C ALA A 323 -20.22 2.77 -11.86
N ALA A 324 -20.31 2.82 -10.53
CA ALA A 324 -20.81 1.72 -9.71
C ALA A 324 -22.25 1.33 -10.04
N LEU A 325 -23.09 2.30 -10.40
CA LEU A 325 -24.47 2.07 -10.85
C LEU A 325 -24.54 1.50 -12.27
N GLN A 326 -23.59 1.84 -13.13
CA GLN A 326 -23.54 1.39 -14.51
C GLN A 326 -22.98 -0.02 -14.64
N ASP A 327 -21.88 -0.31 -13.93
CA ASP A 327 -21.18 -1.58 -14.00
C ASP A 327 -20.31 -1.81 -12.75
N TRP A 328 -20.92 -2.44 -11.74
CA TRP A 328 -20.28 -2.75 -10.47
C TRP A 328 -19.05 -3.64 -10.63
N GLU A 329 -19.18 -4.69 -11.47
CA GLU A 329 -18.11 -5.68 -11.67
C GLU A 329 -16.88 -5.05 -12.34
N GLN A 330 -17.08 -4.22 -13.35
CA GLN A 330 -15.98 -3.52 -14.01
C GLN A 330 -15.30 -2.54 -13.06
N LEU A 331 -16.05 -1.80 -12.26
CA LEU A 331 -15.46 -0.86 -11.30
C LEU A 331 -14.69 -1.59 -10.19
N SER A 332 -15.23 -2.71 -9.69
CA SER A 332 -14.55 -3.59 -8.74
C SER A 332 -13.25 -4.15 -9.35
N PHE A 333 -13.29 -4.58 -10.61
CA PHE A 333 -12.10 -5.04 -11.32
C PHE A 333 -11.02 -3.94 -11.42
N LEU A 334 -11.40 -2.71 -11.79
CA LEU A 334 -10.45 -1.59 -11.86
C LEU A 334 -9.80 -1.29 -10.50
N LEU A 335 -10.57 -1.37 -9.41
CA LEU A 335 -10.05 -1.25 -8.05
C LEU A 335 -9.04 -2.36 -7.74
N GLN A 336 -9.41 -3.62 -8.00
CA GLN A 336 -8.55 -4.79 -7.75
C GLN A 336 -7.25 -4.76 -8.56
N GLN A 337 -7.25 -4.13 -9.74
CA GLN A 337 -6.08 -3.95 -10.60
C GLN A 337 -5.29 -2.66 -10.29
N HIS A 338 -5.59 -1.95 -9.20
CA HIS A 338 -4.96 -0.68 -8.83
C HIS A 338 -5.08 0.44 -9.89
N GLN A 339 -6.04 0.34 -10.81
CA GLN A 339 -6.21 1.33 -11.87
C GLN A 339 -6.92 2.61 -11.41
N LEU A 340 -7.56 2.57 -10.24
CA LEU A 340 -8.19 3.74 -9.62
C LEU A 340 -7.24 4.55 -8.71
N ASP A 341 -6.12 3.98 -8.29
CA ASP A 341 -5.26 4.54 -7.25
C ASP A 341 -4.75 5.94 -7.58
N ALA A 342 -4.10 6.09 -8.74
CA ALA A 342 -3.55 7.37 -9.19
C ALA A 342 -4.65 8.40 -9.48
N PHE A 343 -5.78 7.96 -10.06
CA PHE A 343 -6.94 8.80 -10.31
C PHE A 343 -7.52 9.35 -9.01
N LEU A 344 -7.67 8.52 -8.00
CA LEU A 344 -8.24 8.92 -6.71
C LEU A 344 -7.27 9.77 -5.87
N HIS A 345 -5.97 9.57 -6.06
CA HIS A 345 -4.95 10.35 -5.35
C HIS A 345 -5.01 11.86 -5.68
N GLN A 346 -5.44 12.24 -6.88
CA GLN A 346 -5.63 13.66 -7.22
C GLN A 346 -6.72 14.35 -6.37
N PHE A 347 -7.63 13.60 -5.76
CA PHE A 347 -8.71 14.12 -4.90
C PHE A 347 -8.39 13.96 -3.41
N ARG A 348 -7.56 12.96 -3.05
CA ARG A 348 -7.28 12.62 -1.66
C ARG A 348 -5.89 12.00 -1.50
N LYS A 349 -5.02 12.62 -0.70
CA LYS A 349 -3.61 12.21 -0.54
C LYS A 349 -3.41 10.78 0.01
N ASP A 350 -4.35 10.28 0.82
CA ASP A 350 -4.31 8.91 1.38
C ASP A 350 -5.02 7.86 0.51
N ALA A 351 -5.42 8.22 -0.73
CA ALA A 351 -6.16 7.33 -1.63
C ALA A 351 -5.45 5.99 -1.89
N TYR A 352 -4.14 6.00 -2.03
CA TYR A 352 -3.36 4.76 -2.23
C TYR A 352 -3.45 3.80 -1.04
N GLU A 353 -3.34 4.33 0.18
CA GLU A 353 -3.50 3.53 1.40
C GLU A 353 -4.93 3.00 1.51
N LEU A 354 -5.90 3.85 1.19
CA LEU A 354 -7.31 3.50 1.16
C LEU A 354 -7.59 2.39 0.14
N CYS A 355 -7.19 2.55 -1.13
CA CYS A 355 -7.37 1.53 -2.16
C CYS A 355 -6.71 0.21 -1.76
N SER A 356 -5.47 0.27 -1.27
CA SER A 356 -4.76 -0.91 -0.75
C SER A 356 -5.48 -1.59 0.42
N ARG A 357 -6.15 -0.83 1.28
CA ARG A 357 -6.96 -1.37 2.38
C ARG A 357 -8.23 -2.02 1.84
N CYS A 358 -8.92 -1.37 0.91
CA CYS A 358 -10.12 -1.88 0.26
C CYS A 358 -9.85 -3.19 -0.50
N ILE A 359 -8.76 -3.26 -1.25
CA ILE A 359 -8.36 -4.47 -2.00
C ILE A 359 -8.02 -5.64 -1.08
N ARG A 360 -7.52 -5.37 0.15
CA ARG A 360 -7.19 -6.43 1.12
C ARG A 360 -8.39 -6.94 1.91
N GLN A 361 -9.58 -6.42 1.71
CA GLN A 361 -10.77 -6.97 2.32
C GLN A 361 -11.01 -8.41 1.83
N MET A 362 -11.59 -9.23 2.67
CA MET A 362 -11.88 -10.64 2.32
C MET A 362 -12.87 -10.75 1.15
N ASP A 363 -13.73 -9.75 1.03
CA ASP A 363 -14.74 -9.65 -0.02
C ASP A 363 -14.46 -8.41 -0.88
N PRO A 364 -14.27 -8.55 -2.21
CA PRO A 364 -14.05 -7.43 -3.12
C PRO A 364 -15.16 -6.38 -3.12
N ASP A 365 -16.40 -6.81 -2.95
CA ASP A 365 -17.57 -5.93 -2.95
C ASP A 365 -17.61 -5.03 -1.71
N ALA A 366 -17.20 -5.56 -0.55
CA ALA A 366 -17.02 -4.75 0.66
C ALA A 366 -15.92 -3.70 0.48
N GLY A 367 -14.83 -4.06 -0.19
CA GLY A 367 -13.74 -3.13 -0.51
C GLY A 367 -14.20 -2.00 -1.43
N LEU A 368 -14.92 -2.32 -2.50
CA LEU A 368 -15.49 -1.30 -3.39
C LEU A 368 -16.52 -0.43 -2.66
N PHE A 369 -17.34 -1.03 -1.82
CA PHE A 369 -18.32 -0.29 -1.01
C PHE A 369 -17.65 0.69 -0.04
N GLU A 370 -16.57 0.29 0.66
CA GLU A 370 -15.77 1.18 1.52
C GLU A 370 -15.19 2.35 0.73
N LEU A 371 -14.68 2.10 -0.46
CA LEU A 371 -14.17 3.14 -1.35
C LEU A 371 -15.26 4.14 -1.71
N LEU A 372 -16.43 3.67 -2.15
CA LEU A 372 -17.57 4.51 -2.49
C LEU A 372 -18.05 5.34 -1.31
N GLN A 373 -18.19 4.77 -0.13
CA GLN A 373 -18.58 5.49 1.08
C GLN A 373 -17.56 6.57 1.47
N THR A 374 -16.31 6.37 1.14
CA THR A 374 -15.24 7.33 1.46
C THR A 374 -15.21 8.51 0.49
N PHE A 375 -15.37 8.28 -0.82
CA PHE A 375 -15.31 9.31 -1.86
C PHE A 375 -16.68 9.95 -2.15
N CYS A 376 -17.76 9.21 -1.92
CA CYS A 376 -19.13 9.65 -2.12
C CYS A 376 -19.94 9.47 -0.81
N PRO A 377 -19.58 10.22 0.26
CA PRO A 377 -20.19 10.02 1.58
C PRO A 377 -21.68 10.36 1.55
N GLY A 378 -22.47 9.54 2.24
CA GLY A 378 -23.92 9.74 2.35
C GLY A 378 -24.62 8.52 2.95
N ARG A 379 -25.89 8.69 3.32
CA ARG A 379 -26.72 7.60 3.83
C ARG A 379 -27.21 6.64 2.73
N GLU A 380 -27.09 7.06 1.48
CA GLU A 380 -27.44 6.22 0.34
C GLU A 380 -26.43 5.09 0.18
N ILE A 381 -26.94 3.92 -0.12
CA ILE A 381 -26.15 2.70 -0.34
C ILE A 381 -26.16 2.41 -1.84
N VAL A 382 -24.99 2.42 -2.47
CA VAL A 382 -24.81 1.88 -3.82
C VAL A 382 -24.22 0.47 -3.66
N TRP A 383 -24.97 -0.52 -4.14
CA TRP A 383 -24.61 -1.93 -4.01
C TRP A 383 -25.04 -2.71 -5.24
N HIS A 384 -24.15 -3.47 -5.85
CA HIS A 384 -24.37 -4.30 -7.07
C HIS A 384 -25.13 -3.55 -8.18
N GLY A 385 -24.73 -2.30 -8.46
CA GLY A 385 -25.35 -1.50 -9.52
C GLY A 385 -26.72 -0.90 -9.15
N ARG A 386 -27.15 -0.97 -7.91
CA ARG A 386 -28.42 -0.39 -7.42
C ARG A 386 -28.15 0.66 -6.36
N CYS A 387 -29.07 1.61 -6.26
CA CYS A 387 -29.02 2.67 -5.25
C CYS A 387 -30.21 2.51 -4.27
N TYR A 388 -29.89 2.43 -3.00
CA TYR A 388 -30.85 2.37 -1.90
C TYR A 388 -30.76 3.66 -1.09
N PRO A 389 -31.87 4.37 -0.85
CA PRO A 389 -31.83 5.67 -0.16
C PRO A 389 -31.35 5.58 1.29
N GLU A 390 -31.53 4.43 1.92
CA GLU A 390 -31.09 4.13 3.29
C GLU A 390 -31.04 2.62 3.53
N LEU A 391 -30.46 2.21 4.64
CA LEU A 391 -30.27 0.80 4.98
C LEU A 391 -31.60 0.01 5.05
N ALA A 392 -32.69 0.65 5.52
CA ALA A 392 -33.99 0.02 5.58
C ALA A 392 -34.54 -0.39 4.20
N ALA A 393 -34.13 0.28 3.14
CA ALA A 393 -34.57 -0.03 1.77
C ALA A 393 -33.97 -1.35 1.23
N LEU A 394 -32.92 -1.88 1.84
CA LEU A 394 -32.36 -3.21 1.54
C LEU A 394 -33.18 -4.36 2.14
N LEU A 395 -33.94 -4.13 3.22
CA LEU A 395 -34.64 -5.19 3.96
C LEU A 395 -35.57 -6.05 3.10
N PRO A 396 -36.33 -5.51 2.13
CA PRO A 396 -37.21 -6.31 1.28
C PRO A 396 -36.45 -7.23 0.31
N GLU A 397 -35.19 -6.89 -0.04
CA GLU A 397 -34.36 -7.61 -1.00
C GLU A 397 -33.44 -8.59 -0.28
N GLN A 398 -33.97 -9.71 0.19
CA GLN A 398 -33.29 -10.68 1.07
C GLN A 398 -31.94 -11.19 0.50
N SER A 399 -31.82 -11.38 -0.82
CA SER A 399 -30.56 -11.81 -1.47
C SER A 399 -29.48 -10.74 -1.38
N GLU A 400 -29.84 -9.49 -1.68
CA GLU A 400 -28.92 -8.35 -1.64
C GLU A 400 -28.54 -8.00 -0.19
N LEU A 401 -29.52 -8.02 0.72
CA LEU A 401 -29.24 -7.85 2.15
C LEU A 401 -28.26 -8.91 2.68
N THR A 402 -28.48 -10.16 2.29
CA THR A 402 -27.59 -11.26 2.68
C THR A 402 -26.19 -11.06 2.11
N ALA A 403 -26.06 -10.72 0.82
CA ALA A 403 -24.78 -10.43 0.19
C ALA A 403 -24.07 -9.25 0.89
N PHE A 404 -24.79 -8.15 1.11
CA PHE A 404 -24.30 -6.95 1.77
C PHE A 404 -23.73 -7.23 3.18
N CYS A 405 -24.48 -7.93 4.01
CA CYS A 405 -24.04 -8.28 5.37
C CYS A 405 -22.93 -9.34 5.35
N CYS A 406 -23.01 -10.36 4.50
CA CYS A 406 -21.97 -11.41 4.43
C CYS A 406 -20.64 -10.87 3.93
N ALA A 407 -20.64 -9.87 3.07
CA ALA A 407 -19.43 -9.17 2.64
C ALA A 407 -18.77 -8.35 3.77
N GLY A 408 -19.52 -7.96 4.81
CA GLY A 408 -19.03 -7.07 5.87
C GLY A 408 -19.35 -5.59 5.61
N ALA A 409 -20.21 -5.30 4.64
CA ALA A 409 -20.54 -3.94 4.22
C ALA A 409 -21.42 -3.19 5.24
N LEU A 410 -22.14 -3.91 6.11
CA LEU A 410 -22.97 -3.30 7.16
C LEU A 410 -22.12 -2.56 8.19
N SER A 411 -21.06 -3.15 8.69
CA SER A 411 -20.15 -2.52 9.65
C SER A 411 -19.36 -1.36 9.02
N VAL A 412 -19.01 -1.46 7.73
CA VAL A 412 -18.42 -0.37 6.94
C VAL A 412 -19.41 0.79 6.85
N TYR A 413 -20.67 0.53 6.52
CA TYR A 413 -21.72 1.56 6.46
C TYR A 413 -21.87 2.27 7.81
N CYS A 414 -21.96 1.54 8.90
CA CYS A 414 -22.08 2.12 10.24
C CYS A 414 -20.85 2.97 10.59
N SER A 415 -19.66 2.48 10.31
CA SER A 415 -18.40 3.22 10.55
C SER A 415 -18.34 4.54 9.77
N SER A 416 -18.72 4.51 8.50
CA SER A 416 -18.69 5.68 7.60
C SER A 416 -19.76 6.72 7.92
N ASN A 417 -20.85 6.32 8.56
CA ASN A 417 -22.00 7.19 8.85
C ASN A 417 -22.09 7.65 10.32
N GLY A 418 -20.98 7.49 11.08
CA GLY A 418 -20.85 8.08 12.43
C GLY A 418 -21.63 7.34 13.53
N TYR A 419 -21.90 6.05 13.34
CA TYR A 419 -22.48 5.21 14.40
C TYR A 419 -21.47 4.98 15.53
N THR A 420 -21.96 4.68 16.73
CA THR A 420 -21.09 4.42 17.91
C THR A 420 -20.31 3.12 17.76
N SER A 421 -19.22 2.98 18.52
CA SER A 421 -18.42 1.75 18.53
C SER A 421 -19.24 0.51 18.92
N GLU A 422 -20.23 0.66 19.80
CA GLU A 422 -21.15 -0.42 20.20
C GLU A 422 -22.07 -0.81 19.04
N GLN A 423 -22.60 0.16 18.30
CA GLN A 423 -23.43 -0.09 17.12
C GLN A 423 -22.64 -0.77 15.99
N ILE A 424 -21.38 -0.36 15.78
CA ILE A 424 -20.47 -1.01 14.82
C ILE A 424 -20.19 -2.46 15.24
N THR A 425 -19.92 -2.70 16.53
CA THR A 425 -19.73 -4.05 17.07
C THR A 425 -20.98 -4.91 16.89
N TYR A 426 -22.15 -4.32 17.10
CA TYR A 426 -23.42 -5.00 16.87
C TYR A 426 -23.64 -5.33 15.38
N ALA A 427 -23.31 -4.41 14.48
CA ALA A 427 -23.34 -4.66 13.04
C ALA A 427 -22.45 -5.86 12.65
N GLN A 428 -21.24 -5.97 13.20
CA GLN A 428 -20.35 -7.11 12.99
C GLN A 428 -20.96 -8.43 13.51
N GLN A 429 -21.65 -8.41 14.65
CA GLN A 429 -22.37 -9.58 15.16
C GLN A 429 -23.51 -9.99 14.24
N LEU A 430 -24.24 -9.02 13.67
CA LEU A 430 -25.29 -9.29 12.68
C LEU A 430 -24.73 -9.86 11.38
N GLU A 431 -23.57 -9.41 10.92
CA GLU A 431 -22.85 -9.98 9.77
C GLU A 431 -22.49 -11.45 10.01
N ASP A 432 -21.98 -11.77 11.20
CA ASP A 432 -21.67 -13.16 11.58
C ASP A 432 -22.94 -14.01 11.71
N LEU A 433 -24.01 -13.45 12.22
CA LEU A 433 -25.30 -14.13 12.31
C LEU A 433 -25.91 -14.33 10.92
N MET A 434 -25.78 -13.37 10.00
CA MET A 434 -26.27 -13.47 8.63
C MET A 434 -25.68 -14.68 7.89
N ARG A 435 -24.38 -14.96 8.12
CA ARG A 435 -23.70 -16.14 7.55
C ARG A 435 -24.24 -17.47 8.10
N LYS A 436 -24.78 -17.49 9.32
CA LYS A 436 -25.24 -18.70 10.03
C LYS A 436 -26.75 -18.90 9.95
N ALA A 437 -27.51 -17.82 10.09
CA ALA A 437 -28.96 -17.82 10.17
C ALA A 437 -29.56 -16.55 9.54
N PRO A 438 -29.58 -16.45 8.19
CA PRO A 438 -29.96 -15.20 7.48
C PRO A 438 -31.32 -14.64 7.88
N ALA A 439 -32.32 -15.50 8.00
CA ALA A 439 -33.69 -15.08 8.36
C ALA A 439 -33.75 -14.47 9.77
N LEU A 440 -32.97 -14.98 10.71
CA LEU A 440 -32.88 -14.46 12.07
C LEU A 440 -32.16 -13.11 12.08
N ALA A 441 -31.03 -12.99 11.37
CA ALA A 441 -30.26 -11.76 11.26
C ALA A 441 -31.07 -10.63 10.59
N ALA A 442 -31.80 -10.93 9.51
CA ALA A 442 -32.67 -9.96 8.85
C ALA A 442 -33.75 -9.44 9.82
N ARG A 443 -34.37 -10.33 10.58
CA ARG A 443 -35.37 -9.94 11.60
C ARG A 443 -34.78 -9.05 12.70
N GLN A 444 -33.55 -9.38 13.15
CA GLN A 444 -32.86 -8.56 14.14
C GLN A 444 -32.50 -7.18 13.59
N LEU A 445 -32.11 -7.10 12.31
CA LEU A 445 -31.85 -5.82 11.66
C LEU A 445 -33.12 -4.98 11.48
N GLU A 446 -34.26 -5.60 11.14
CA GLU A 446 -35.58 -4.92 11.12
C GLU A 446 -35.90 -4.29 12.46
N LEU A 447 -35.64 -5.00 13.56
CA LEU A 447 -35.85 -4.47 14.91
C LEU A 447 -34.87 -3.34 15.25
N ALA A 448 -33.60 -3.49 14.93
CA ALA A 448 -32.54 -2.49 15.17
C ALA A 448 -32.81 -1.17 14.41
N LEU A 449 -33.38 -1.26 13.21
CA LEU A 449 -33.79 -0.10 12.40
C LEU A 449 -35.16 0.47 12.76
N GLY A 450 -35.86 -0.13 13.73
CA GLY A 450 -37.20 0.31 14.15
C GLY A 450 -38.32 0.01 13.14
N VAL A 451 -38.02 -0.72 12.06
CA VAL A 451 -38.99 -1.15 11.05
C VAL A 451 -39.95 -2.18 11.68
N ARG A 452 -39.41 -3.07 12.49
CA ARG A 452 -40.17 -3.97 13.35
C ARG A 452 -40.12 -3.45 14.78
N GLN A 453 -41.26 -3.38 15.43
CA GLN A 453 -41.40 -2.76 16.76
C GLN A 453 -41.47 -3.76 17.92
N GLN A 454 -41.58 -5.06 17.63
CA GLN A 454 -41.84 -6.08 18.67
C GLN A 454 -40.83 -7.25 18.56
N PHE A 455 -40.33 -7.71 19.70
CA PHE A 455 -39.60 -8.95 19.83
C PHE A 455 -40.36 -9.98 20.65
N THR A 456 -40.00 -11.25 20.54
CA THR A 456 -40.69 -12.35 21.26
C THR A 456 -39.88 -12.76 22.47
N CYS A 457 -40.54 -12.82 23.65
CA CYS A 457 -39.95 -13.32 24.87
C CYS A 457 -40.99 -14.20 25.59
N GLY A 458 -40.67 -15.45 25.90
CA GLY A 458 -41.56 -16.40 26.57
C GLY A 458 -42.91 -16.57 25.86
N GLY A 459 -42.95 -16.49 24.53
CA GLY A 459 -44.17 -16.56 23.72
C GLY A 459 -45.00 -15.27 23.68
N GLN A 460 -44.57 -14.21 24.36
CA GLN A 460 -45.21 -12.89 24.34
C GLN A 460 -44.49 -11.91 23.43
N GLN A 461 -45.26 -11.05 22.76
CA GLN A 461 -44.71 -9.95 21.96
C GLN A 461 -44.50 -8.73 22.86
N ILE A 462 -43.29 -8.18 22.84
CA ILE A 462 -42.89 -6.99 23.60
C ILE A 462 -42.45 -5.91 22.60
N GLY A 463 -43.16 -4.79 22.61
CA GLY A 463 -42.94 -3.69 21.66
C GLY A 463 -42.61 -2.36 22.34
N THR A 464 -42.89 -2.24 23.65
CA THR A 464 -42.72 -0.98 24.38
C THR A 464 -41.92 -1.19 25.66
N LEU A 465 -41.25 -0.12 26.13
CA LEU A 465 -40.60 -0.13 27.45
C LEU A 465 -41.58 -0.39 28.59
N ALA A 466 -42.85 0.03 28.44
CA ALA A 466 -43.88 -0.24 29.43
C ALA A 466 -44.22 -1.74 29.51
N GLU A 467 -44.37 -2.42 28.38
CA GLU A 467 -44.55 -3.88 28.31
C GLU A 467 -43.36 -4.63 28.87
N LEU A 468 -42.11 -4.20 28.54
CA LEU A 468 -40.89 -4.76 29.11
C LEU A 468 -40.87 -4.58 30.64
N THR A 469 -41.20 -3.37 31.14
CA THR A 469 -41.26 -3.07 32.57
C THR A 469 -42.30 -3.94 33.27
N ALA A 470 -43.51 -4.08 32.67
CA ALA A 470 -44.54 -4.95 33.21
C ALA A 470 -44.10 -6.42 33.26
N ARG A 471 -43.37 -6.91 32.24
CA ARG A 471 -42.84 -8.27 32.22
C ARG A 471 -41.80 -8.50 33.33
N LEU A 472 -40.88 -7.53 33.53
CA LEU A 472 -39.92 -7.57 34.62
C LEU A 472 -40.57 -7.52 36.00
N GLN A 473 -41.59 -6.70 36.17
CA GLN A 473 -42.36 -6.60 37.43
C GLN A 473 -43.17 -7.86 37.73
N ALA A 474 -43.75 -8.49 36.71
CA ALA A 474 -44.48 -9.75 36.87
C ALA A 474 -43.53 -10.93 37.27
N GLY A 475 -42.27 -10.86 36.91
CA GLY A 475 -41.24 -11.80 37.31
C GLY A 475 -40.44 -11.40 38.56
N ALA A 476 -40.88 -10.41 39.35
CA ALA A 476 -40.09 -9.80 40.43
C ALA A 476 -39.69 -10.76 41.56
N SER A 477 -40.37 -11.90 41.72
CA SER A 477 -39.98 -12.96 42.68
C SER A 477 -38.76 -13.77 42.21
N ASP A 478 -38.45 -13.71 40.93
CA ASP A 478 -37.27 -14.36 40.31
C ASP A 478 -36.74 -13.48 39.19
N LEU A 479 -36.24 -12.32 39.59
CA LEU A 479 -35.78 -11.28 38.66
C LEU A 479 -34.59 -11.77 37.82
N ASP A 480 -33.71 -12.59 38.41
CA ASP A 480 -32.52 -13.10 37.75
C ASP A 480 -32.90 -14.04 36.59
N ALA A 481 -33.81 -14.98 36.82
CA ALA A 481 -34.31 -15.85 35.76
C ALA A 481 -35.03 -15.07 34.66
N CYS A 482 -35.77 -14.01 35.03
CA CYS A 482 -36.46 -13.14 34.09
C CYS A 482 -35.47 -12.36 33.20
N VAL A 483 -34.39 -11.84 33.77
CA VAL A 483 -33.34 -11.13 33.00
C VAL A 483 -32.60 -12.11 32.10
N GLN A 484 -32.29 -13.30 32.58
CA GLN A 484 -31.66 -14.36 31.81
C GLN A 484 -32.52 -14.75 30.60
N GLU A 485 -33.83 -14.94 30.81
CA GLU A 485 -34.79 -15.19 29.73
C GLU A 485 -34.80 -14.05 28.71
N LEU A 486 -34.80 -12.80 29.17
CA LEU A 486 -34.83 -11.63 28.31
C LEU A 486 -33.55 -11.51 27.47
N VAL A 487 -32.38 -11.74 28.07
CA VAL A 487 -31.09 -11.68 27.36
C VAL A 487 -30.97 -12.77 26.28
N GLN A 488 -31.63 -13.92 26.51
CA GLN A 488 -31.70 -15.02 25.56
C GLN A 488 -32.87 -14.88 24.57
N ALA A 489 -33.80 -13.96 24.80
CA ALA A 489 -34.98 -13.76 23.96
C ALA A 489 -34.62 -13.41 22.53
N ASP A 490 -35.33 -14.00 21.57
CA ASP A 490 -35.13 -13.74 20.15
C ASP A 490 -35.45 -12.27 19.82
N GLY A 491 -34.40 -11.56 19.35
CA GLY A 491 -34.50 -10.17 18.93
C GLY A 491 -34.42 -9.12 20.06
N PHE A 492 -34.22 -9.48 21.32
CA PHE A 492 -34.10 -8.51 22.41
C PHE A 492 -32.96 -7.53 22.22
N ALA A 493 -31.78 -8.02 21.85
CA ALA A 493 -30.62 -7.16 21.59
C ALA A 493 -30.88 -6.17 20.45
N ALA A 494 -31.51 -6.64 19.37
CA ALA A 494 -31.87 -5.81 18.22
C ALA A 494 -32.92 -4.76 18.56
N TRP A 495 -33.94 -5.15 19.34
CA TRP A 495 -34.94 -4.24 19.82
C TRP A 495 -34.35 -3.15 20.72
N MET A 496 -33.44 -3.50 21.64
CA MET A 496 -32.73 -2.56 22.49
C MET A 496 -31.91 -1.56 21.66
N ALA A 497 -31.26 -2.02 20.60
CA ALA A 497 -30.53 -1.16 19.65
C ALA A 497 -31.48 -0.18 18.97
N GLY A 498 -32.61 -0.64 18.45
CA GLY A 498 -33.66 0.22 17.86
C GLY A 498 -34.27 1.22 18.82
N GLN A 499 -34.20 0.98 20.14
CA GLN A 499 -34.64 1.93 21.17
C GLN A 499 -33.52 2.87 21.66
N GLY A 500 -32.31 2.76 21.13
CA GLY A 500 -31.13 3.54 21.57
C GLY A 500 -30.61 3.14 22.96
N LEU A 501 -30.84 1.89 23.37
CA LEU A 501 -30.53 1.37 24.71
C LEU A 501 -29.40 0.34 24.70
N GLU A 502 -28.55 0.31 23.65
CA GLU A 502 -27.46 -0.64 23.44
C GLU A 502 -26.47 -0.68 24.61
N ALA A 503 -26.24 0.46 25.25
CA ALA A 503 -25.30 0.56 26.37
C ALA A 503 -25.71 -0.26 27.60
N VAL A 504 -26.99 -0.63 27.72
CA VAL A 504 -27.50 -1.45 28.82
C VAL A 504 -27.25 -2.94 28.58
N LEU A 505 -27.22 -3.37 27.33
CA LEU A 505 -27.12 -4.79 26.95
C LEU A 505 -25.85 -5.48 27.45
N PRO A 506 -24.63 -4.89 27.39
CA PRO A 506 -23.43 -5.52 27.93
C PRO A 506 -23.54 -5.86 29.43
N ARG A 507 -24.17 -4.96 30.20
CA ARG A 507 -24.39 -5.16 31.66
C ARG A 507 -25.37 -6.30 31.92
N ALA A 508 -26.47 -6.36 31.18
CA ALA A 508 -27.45 -7.43 31.28
C ALA A 508 -26.84 -8.79 30.89
N ARG A 509 -26.04 -8.84 29.85
CA ARG A 509 -25.31 -10.06 29.42
C ARG A 509 -24.28 -10.51 30.45
N ALA A 510 -23.50 -9.58 31.02
CA ALA A 510 -22.52 -9.91 32.05
C ALA A 510 -23.22 -10.50 33.29
N TRP A 511 -24.36 -9.96 33.68
CA TRP A 511 -25.16 -10.48 34.78
C TRP A 511 -25.73 -11.86 34.48
N ALA A 512 -26.31 -12.08 33.30
CA ALA A 512 -26.81 -13.40 32.88
C ALA A 512 -25.71 -14.45 32.88
N ALA A 513 -24.49 -14.11 32.41
CA ALA A 513 -23.34 -15.04 32.43
C ALA A 513 -22.93 -15.44 33.85
N VAL A 514 -22.94 -14.49 34.80
CA VAL A 514 -22.64 -14.79 36.22
C VAL A 514 -23.71 -15.73 36.80
N MET A 515 -24.98 -15.53 36.44
CA MET A 515 -26.04 -16.40 36.89
C MET A 515 -25.91 -17.84 36.34
N GLU A 516 -25.60 -17.97 35.05
CA GLU A 516 -25.33 -19.29 34.44
C GLU A 516 -24.16 -20.03 35.12
N GLU A 517 -23.07 -19.28 35.44
CA GLU A 517 -21.90 -19.84 36.14
C GLU A 517 -22.27 -20.29 37.57
N ASN A 518 -23.06 -19.47 38.29
CA ASN A 518 -23.53 -19.80 39.63
C ASN A 518 -24.45 -21.03 39.62
N GLU A 519 -25.37 -21.14 38.66
CA GLU A 519 -26.19 -22.34 38.49
C GLU A 519 -25.34 -23.59 38.18
N ALA A 520 -24.33 -23.43 37.31
CA ALA A 520 -23.43 -24.54 36.99
C ALA A 520 -22.59 -24.95 38.22
N ALA A 521 -22.13 -23.98 39.03
CA ALA A 521 -21.44 -24.25 40.29
C ALA A 521 -22.35 -24.97 41.30
N ALA A 522 -23.57 -24.51 41.47
CA ALA A 522 -24.55 -25.17 42.32
C ALA A 522 -24.86 -26.63 41.89
N ARG A 523 -24.97 -26.88 40.59
CA ARG A 523 -25.12 -28.25 40.06
C ARG A 523 -23.90 -29.14 40.32
N ARG A 524 -22.70 -28.55 40.45
CA ARG A 524 -21.47 -29.26 40.84
C ARG A 524 -21.28 -29.40 42.36
N GLY A 525 -22.19 -28.84 43.17
CA GLY A 525 -22.09 -28.82 44.63
C GLY A 525 -21.01 -27.86 45.17
N GLU A 526 -20.60 -26.89 44.40
CA GLU A 526 -19.66 -25.85 44.78
C GLU A 526 -20.40 -24.69 45.49
N PRO A 527 -19.75 -24.02 46.49
CA PRO A 527 -20.39 -22.85 47.10
C PRO A 527 -20.55 -21.71 46.09
N VAL A 528 -21.74 -21.17 45.99
CA VAL A 528 -22.13 -20.06 45.10
C VAL A 528 -21.90 -18.71 45.79
#